data_e716996d5f6c7f4aa627dac7119a5318
#
_entry.id   e716996d5f6c7f4aa627dac7119a5318
#
_cell.length_a   1.000
_cell.length_b   1.000
_cell.length_c   1.000
_cell.angle_alpha   90.00
_cell.angle_beta   90.00
_cell.angle_gamma   90.00
#
_symmetry.space_group_name_H-M   'P 1'
#
loop_
_entity.id
_entity.type
_entity.pdbx_description
1 polymer ?
#
loop_
_entity_poly.entity_id
_entity_poly.type
_entity_poly.pdbx_seq_one_letter_code
_entity_poly.pdbx_strand_id
1 'polypeptide(L)'
;MSQRSIRKEEHLALTQMFFNAQKTNSFDQVHLLRPALPESQVNLNAVKTTWFGKELAAPFFINAMTGGSEKSRQINRQLGEIANKQQIALALGSASILTKEEDQLESFYVAREANPDGLLFANVNPLTPAKAAAKIVKDLQADALQIHLNVAQEIPMPEGDRDFVWLDRMLEIKEAAGVPVIVKEVGSGLDPVSLQKLQAAGFSWFDIGGAGGTNFSQIENSRNPHPM
;
A
#
# COMPACT_ATOMS: atom_id res chain seq x y z
N MET A 1 -18.85 -6.64 -14.64
CA MET A 1 -17.54 -6.40 -14.04
C MET A 1 -16.60 -5.87 -15.11
N SER A 2 -15.85 -4.80 -14.84
CA SER A 2 -14.84 -4.33 -15.77
C SER A 2 -13.62 -5.25 -15.78
N GLN A 3 -12.77 -5.11 -16.81
CA GLN A 3 -11.50 -5.83 -16.88
C GLN A 3 -10.60 -5.55 -15.65
N ARG A 4 -10.64 -4.33 -15.09
CA ARG A 4 -9.90 -3.96 -13.87
C ARG A 4 -10.45 -4.64 -12.62
N SER A 5 -11.77 -4.72 -12.46
CA SER A 5 -12.40 -5.44 -11.34
C SER A 5 -12.10 -6.94 -11.42
N ILE A 6 -12.15 -7.55 -12.61
CA ILE A 6 -11.78 -8.95 -12.84
C ILE A 6 -10.32 -9.17 -12.41
N ARG A 7 -9.39 -8.32 -12.85
CA ARG A 7 -7.98 -8.39 -12.43
C ARG A 7 -7.82 -8.35 -10.90
N LYS A 8 -8.58 -7.52 -10.20
CA LYS A 8 -8.53 -7.47 -8.72
C LYS A 8 -8.95 -8.79 -8.07
N GLU A 9 -9.98 -9.44 -8.61
CA GLU A 9 -10.40 -10.77 -8.14
C GLU A 9 -9.33 -11.84 -8.45
N GLU A 10 -8.72 -11.80 -9.63
CA GLU A 10 -7.61 -12.70 -10.00
C GLU A 10 -6.42 -12.51 -9.06
N HIS A 11 -6.03 -11.27 -8.75
CA HIS A 11 -4.97 -10.98 -7.78
C HIS A 11 -5.24 -11.62 -6.42
N LEU A 12 -6.47 -11.52 -5.91
CA LEU A 12 -6.84 -12.14 -4.63
C LEU A 12 -6.74 -13.67 -4.69
N ALA A 13 -7.25 -14.29 -5.77
CA ALA A 13 -7.22 -15.73 -5.94
C ALA A 13 -5.78 -16.27 -6.09
N LEU A 14 -4.96 -15.62 -6.92
CA LEU A 14 -3.57 -16.00 -7.14
C LEU A 14 -2.70 -15.75 -5.90
N THR A 15 -2.94 -14.66 -5.15
CA THR A 15 -2.25 -14.42 -3.87
C THR A 15 -2.52 -15.57 -2.90
N GLN A 16 -3.76 -16.03 -2.81
CA GLN A 16 -4.13 -17.15 -1.96
C GLN A 16 -3.51 -18.47 -2.46
N MET A 17 -3.49 -18.69 -3.77
CA MET A 17 -2.91 -19.90 -4.38
C MET A 17 -1.39 -19.96 -4.17
N PHE A 18 -0.68 -18.84 -4.26
CA PHE A 18 0.77 -18.79 -4.09
C PHE A 18 1.21 -18.58 -2.64
N PHE A 19 0.26 -18.48 -1.71
CA PHE A 19 0.61 -18.32 -0.30
C PHE A 19 1.38 -19.55 0.22
N ASN A 20 2.55 -19.29 0.79
CA ASN A 20 3.36 -20.30 1.46
C ASN A 20 3.81 -19.76 2.82
N ALA A 21 3.22 -20.27 3.89
CA ALA A 21 3.53 -19.90 5.27
C ALA A 21 4.98 -20.22 5.71
N GLN A 22 5.65 -21.12 4.99
CA GLN A 22 7.04 -21.53 5.29
C GLN A 22 8.07 -20.76 4.44
N LYS A 23 7.64 -19.82 3.60
CA LYS A 23 8.56 -19.01 2.81
C LYS A 23 9.39 -18.12 3.72
N THR A 24 10.70 -18.33 3.71
CA THR A 24 11.65 -17.46 4.43
C THR A 24 11.79 -16.10 3.75
N ASN A 25 12.15 -15.10 4.52
CA ASN A 25 12.46 -13.76 4.03
C ASN A 25 13.73 -13.22 4.71
N SER A 26 14.22 -12.05 4.29
CA SER A 26 15.46 -11.48 4.81
C SER A 26 15.40 -11.14 6.31
N PHE A 27 14.19 -10.93 6.89
CA PHE A 27 14.06 -10.70 8.32
C PHE A 27 14.40 -11.93 9.17
N ASP A 28 14.32 -13.15 8.61
CA ASP A 28 14.72 -14.37 9.30
C ASP A 28 16.23 -14.41 9.61
N GLN A 29 17.01 -13.56 8.92
CA GLN A 29 18.44 -13.40 9.14
C GLN A 29 18.78 -12.33 10.19
N VAL A 30 17.79 -11.61 10.69
CA VAL A 30 17.97 -10.56 11.70
C VAL A 30 17.92 -11.17 13.08
N HIS A 31 19.04 -11.17 13.80
CA HIS A 31 19.14 -11.65 15.16
C HIS A 31 19.23 -10.50 16.14
N LEU A 32 18.22 -10.34 16.98
CA LEU A 32 18.20 -9.33 18.03
C LEU A 32 19.03 -9.82 19.23
N LEU A 33 20.04 -9.05 19.60
CA LEU A 33 20.80 -9.29 20.82
C LEU A 33 19.95 -8.88 22.03
N ARG A 34 19.67 -9.84 22.89
CA ARG A 34 18.94 -9.62 24.15
C ARG A 34 19.91 -9.69 25.31
N PRO A 35 20.18 -8.59 26.04
CA PRO A 35 21.00 -8.65 27.24
C PRO A 35 20.31 -9.51 28.29
N ALA A 36 21.08 -10.42 28.94
CA ALA A 36 20.56 -11.25 30.04
C ALA A 36 20.27 -10.40 31.30
N LEU A 37 21.00 -9.27 31.44
CA LEU A 37 20.82 -8.30 32.51
C LEU A 37 20.55 -6.93 31.87
N PRO A 38 19.27 -6.56 31.57
CA PRO A 38 18.93 -5.34 30.88
C PRO A 38 19.00 -4.08 31.74
N GLU A 39 18.92 -4.20 33.08
CA GLU A 39 18.88 -3.11 34.06
C GLU A 39 17.90 -1.98 33.65
N SER A 40 16.76 -2.37 33.13
CA SER A 40 15.70 -1.48 32.63
C SER A 40 14.32 -1.93 33.10
N GLN A 41 13.39 -1.01 33.23
CA GLN A 41 12.00 -1.30 33.48
C GLN A 41 11.25 -1.47 32.16
N VAL A 42 10.38 -2.46 32.08
CA VAL A 42 9.49 -2.65 30.93
C VAL A 42 8.36 -1.61 31.00
N ASN A 43 8.26 -0.79 29.96
CA ASN A 43 7.12 0.10 29.75
C ASN A 43 6.24 -0.50 28.66
N LEU A 44 5.04 -0.97 28.99
CA LEU A 44 4.10 -1.56 28.03
C LEU A 44 3.61 -0.58 26.97
N ASN A 45 3.75 0.73 27.21
CA ASN A 45 3.44 1.76 26.21
C ASN A 45 4.64 2.16 25.34
N ALA A 46 5.82 1.53 25.53
CA ALA A 46 7.03 1.88 24.76
C ALA A 46 6.93 1.58 23.26
N VAL A 47 5.97 0.76 22.84
CA VAL A 47 5.71 0.45 21.43
C VAL A 47 4.74 1.42 20.75
N LYS A 48 4.07 2.30 21.51
CA LYS A 48 3.19 3.33 20.93
C LYS A 48 4.00 4.31 20.08
N THR A 49 3.38 4.80 19.03
CA THR A 49 3.98 5.79 18.14
C THR A 49 2.93 6.79 17.66
N THR A 50 3.38 7.88 17.06
CA THR A 50 2.50 8.88 16.45
C THR A 50 2.91 9.08 15.00
N TRP A 51 1.98 8.81 14.07
CA TRP A 51 2.16 9.09 12.65
C TRP A 51 1.09 10.08 12.19
N PHE A 52 1.51 11.11 11.45
CA PHE A 52 0.62 12.12 10.88
C PHE A 52 -0.40 12.70 11.88
N GLY A 53 0.06 12.90 13.13
CA GLY A 53 -0.76 13.48 14.20
C GLY A 53 -1.70 12.52 14.94
N LYS A 54 -1.73 11.23 14.57
CA LYS A 54 -2.55 10.20 15.22
C LYS A 54 -1.69 9.22 16.02
N GLU A 55 -2.10 8.92 17.25
CA GLU A 55 -1.45 7.91 18.10
C GLU A 55 -1.83 6.50 17.59
N LEU A 56 -0.84 5.62 17.54
CA LEU A 56 -0.98 4.21 17.20
C LEU A 56 -0.52 3.34 18.37
N ALA A 57 -1.19 2.22 18.60
CA ALA A 57 -0.83 1.28 19.66
C ALA A 57 0.51 0.58 19.39
N ALA A 58 0.95 0.48 18.12
CA ALA A 58 2.19 -0.14 17.71
C ALA A 58 2.69 0.45 16.37
N PRO A 59 4.02 0.43 16.11
CA PRO A 59 4.62 1.03 14.92
C PRO A 59 4.53 0.13 13.67
N PHE A 60 3.34 -0.37 13.36
CA PHE A 60 3.08 -1.12 12.13
C PHE A 60 1.67 -0.84 11.60
N PHE A 61 1.42 -1.21 10.38
CA PHE A 61 0.15 -0.99 9.70
C PHE A 61 -0.22 -2.18 8.81
N ILE A 62 -1.49 -2.29 8.47
CA ILE A 62 -1.98 -3.25 7.47
C ILE A 62 -1.65 -2.67 6.10
N ASN A 63 -0.78 -3.35 5.34
CA ASN A 63 -0.31 -2.85 4.06
C ASN A 63 -1.37 -2.94 2.95
N ALA A 64 -1.20 -2.11 1.93
CA ALA A 64 -2.12 -1.92 0.81
C ALA A 64 -2.24 -3.18 -0.07
N MET A 65 -3.41 -3.78 -0.11
CA MET A 65 -3.66 -4.98 -0.91
C MET A 65 -4.86 -4.86 -1.84
N THR A 66 -6.01 -4.41 -1.35
CA THR A 66 -7.26 -4.59 -2.06
C THR A 66 -8.09 -3.32 -2.23
N GLY A 67 -9.04 -3.36 -3.21
CA GLY A 67 -10.00 -2.34 -3.53
C GLY A 67 -10.52 -2.50 -4.97
N GLY A 68 -11.71 -1.99 -5.26
CA GLY A 68 -12.29 -1.96 -6.61
C GLY A 68 -13.02 -3.24 -7.03
N SER A 69 -13.55 -4.01 -6.08
CA SER A 69 -14.47 -5.13 -6.33
C SER A 69 -15.33 -5.40 -5.11
N GLU A 70 -16.43 -6.16 -5.25
CA GLU A 70 -17.31 -6.51 -4.13
C GLU A 70 -16.59 -7.38 -3.09
N LYS A 71 -15.75 -8.31 -3.51
CA LYS A 71 -14.93 -9.11 -2.59
C LYS A 71 -13.94 -8.23 -1.83
N SER A 72 -13.34 -7.26 -2.50
CA SER A 72 -12.45 -6.28 -1.87
C SER A 72 -13.18 -5.41 -0.84
N ARG A 73 -14.46 -5.07 -1.09
CA ARG A 73 -15.30 -4.33 -0.16
C ARG A 73 -15.45 -5.06 1.16
N GLN A 74 -15.76 -6.36 1.13
CA GLN A 74 -15.89 -7.19 2.33
C GLN A 74 -14.56 -7.27 3.11
N ILE A 75 -13.45 -7.48 2.40
CA ILE A 75 -12.11 -7.54 3.01
C ILE A 75 -11.74 -6.19 3.63
N ASN A 76 -11.95 -5.08 2.92
CA ASN A 76 -11.61 -3.75 3.42
C ASN A 76 -12.43 -3.37 4.67
N ARG A 77 -13.71 -3.77 4.75
CA ARG A 77 -14.50 -3.61 5.98
C ARG A 77 -13.87 -4.36 7.15
N GLN A 78 -13.54 -5.63 6.98
CA GLN A 78 -12.92 -6.46 8.02
C GLN A 78 -11.56 -5.90 8.46
N LEU A 79 -10.73 -5.46 7.51
CA LEU A 79 -9.44 -4.84 7.81
C LEU A 79 -9.61 -3.50 8.55
N GLY A 80 -10.63 -2.71 8.20
CA GLY A 80 -11.01 -1.49 8.92
C GLY A 80 -11.38 -1.78 10.37
N GLU A 81 -12.24 -2.78 10.61
CA GLU A 81 -12.64 -3.22 11.96
C GLU A 81 -11.42 -3.69 12.79
N ILE A 82 -10.50 -4.44 12.18
CA ILE A 82 -9.26 -4.88 12.82
C ILE A 82 -8.37 -3.67 13.16
N ALA A 83 -8.16 -2.76 12.21
CA ALA A 83 -7.34 -1.58 12.40
C ALA A 83 -7.90 -0.69 13.53
N ASN A 84 -9.21 -0.47 13.55
CA ASN A 84 -9.90 0.25 14.60
C ASN A 84 -9.72 -0.40 15.99
N LYS A 85 -9.99 -1.70 16.06
CA LYS A 85 -9.88 -2.47 17.33
C LYS A 85 -8.45 -2.50 17.85
N GLN A 86 -7.45 -2.61 16.98
CA GLN A 86 -6.04 -2.71 17.37
C GLN A 86 -5.35 -1.34 17.43
N GLN A 87 -6.03 -0.27 17.06
CA GLN A 87 -5.48 1.09 17.00
C GLN A 87 -4.17 1.15 16.16
N ILE A 88 -4.19 0.51 14.99
CA ILE A 88 -3.09 0.52 14.01
C ILE A 88 -3.54 1.17 12.71
N ALA A 89 -2.59 1.59 11.88
CA ALA A 89 -2.92 2.19 10.59
C ALA A 89 -3.35 1.15 9.55
N LEU A 90 -4.11 1.58 8.55
CA LEU A 90 -4.54 0.78 7.41
C LEU A 90 -4.23 1.51 6.11
N ALA A 91 -3.57 0.84 5.17
CA ALA A 91 -3.41 1.29 3.81
C ALA A 91 -4.34 0.53 2.86
N LEU A 92 -5.04 1.26 2.00
CA LEU A 92 -5.93 0.70 0.98
C LEU A 92 -5.15 0.28 -0.27
N GLY A 93 -5.66 -0.67 -1.02
CA GLY A 93 -5.16 -1.00 -2.35
C GLY A 93 -5.36 0.15 -3.33
N SER A 94 -4.74 0.06 -4.53
CA SER A 94 -4.79 1.16 -5.50
C SER A 94 -6.21 1.59 -5.83
N ALA A 95 -6.51 2.85 -5.51
CA ALA A 95 -7.76 3.54 -5.81
C ALA A 95 -7.75 4.25 -7.18
N SER A 96 -6.70 4.08 -7.99
CA SER A 96 -6.62 4.64 -9.36
C SER A 96 -7.77 4.17 -10.26
N ILE A 97 -8.44 3.06 -9.93
CA ILE A 97 -9.65 2.60 -10.62
C ILE A 97 -10.77 3.65 -10.56
N LEU A 98 -10.86 4.43 -9.48
CA LEU A 98 -11.88 5.47 -9.28
C LEU A 98 -11.80 6.61 -10.31
N THR A 99 -10.69 6.73 -11.04
CA THR A 99 -10.60 7.68 -12.16
C THR A 99 -11.50 7.31 -13.35
N LYS A 100 -11.96 6.08 -13.41
CA LYS A 100 -12.79 5.54 -14.51
C LYS A 100 -14.10 4.89 -14.02
N GLU A 101 -14.12 4.41 -12.79
CA GLU A 101 -15.20 3.64 -12.18
C GLU A 101 -15.51 4.20 -10.79
N GLU A 102 -16.19 5.36 -10.76
CA GLU A 102 -16.54 6.04 -9.50
C GLU A 102 -17.50 5.21 -8.63
N ASP A 103 -18.28 4.33 -9.22
CA ASP A 103 -19.17 3.38 -8.54
C ASP A 103 -18.42 2.39 -7.62
N GLN A 104 -17.10 2.23 -7.82
CA GLN A 104 -16.27 1.40 -6.95
C GLN A 104 -15.85 2.09 -5.64
N LEU A 105 -16.22 3.35 -5.41
CA LEU A 105 -15.83 4.11 -4.22
C LEU A 105 -16.19 3.37 -2.92
N GLU A 106 -17.36 2.79 -2.87
CA GLU A 106 -17.86 2.05 -1.72
C GLU A 106 -16.91 0.90 -1.31
N SER A 107 -16.26 0.24 -2.27
CA SER A 107 -15.33 -0.86 -2.01
C SER A 107 -14.09 -0.44 -1.21
N PHE A 108 -13.79 0.85 -1.18
CA PHE A 108 -12.72 1.47 -0.39
C PHE A 108 -13.26 2.17 0.85
N TYR A 109 -14.35 2.93 0.70
CA TYR A 109 -14.89 3.80 1.76
C TYR A 109 -15.36 3.02 2.98
N VAL A 110 -15.83 1.79 2.81
CA VAL A 110 -16.21 0.89 3.93
C VAL A 110 -15.10 0.72 4.98
N ALA A 111 -13.82 0.89 4.59
CA ALA A 111 -12.72 0.85 5.55
C ALA A 111 -12.70 2.09 6.46
N ARG A 112 -13.05 3.27 5.93
CA ARG A 112 -13.21 4.49 6.74
C ARG A 112 -14.43 4.39 7.65
N GLU A 113 -15.56 3.87 7.17
CA GLU A 113 -16.74 3.62 8.00
C GLU A 113 -16.43 2.68 9.17
N ALA A 114 -15.65 1.62 8.93
CA ALA A 114 -15.25 0.66 9.96
C ALA A 114 -14.14 1.18 10.90
N ASN A 115 -13.40 2.20 10.49
CA ASN A 115 -12.29 2.82 11.25
C ASN A 115 -12.38 4.35 11.18
N PRO A 116 -13.42 4.97 11.78
CA PRO A 116 -13.74 6.39 11.56
C PRO A 116 -12.63 7.35 12.01
N ASP A 117 -11.97 7.07 13.12
CA ASP A 117 -10.95 7.94 13.72
C ASP A 117 -9.52 7.44 13.45
N GLY A 118 -9.36 6.22 12.92
CA GLY A 118 -8.07 5.59 12.71
C GLY A 118 -7.29 6.19 11.55
N LEU A 119 -6.00 5.88 11.50
CA LEU A 119 -5.09 6.33 10.45
C LEU A 119 -5.31 5.51 9.18
N LEU A 120 -5.74 6.17 8.09
CA LEU A 120 -6.07 5.54 6.82
C LEU A 120 -5.23 6.15 5.68
N PHE A 121 -4.57 5.31 4.88
CA PHE A 121 -3.83 5.72 3.70
C PHE A 121 -4.60 5.36 2.43
N ALA A 122 -4.88 6.35 1.59
CA ALA A 122 -5.26 6.10 0.20
C ALA A 122 -4.04 5.67 -0.62
N ASN A 123 -4.27 5.08 -1.79
CA ASN A 123 -3.18 4.59 -2.63
C ASN A 123 -3.50 4.82 -4.11
N VAL A 124 -2.54 5.35 -4.86
CA VAL A 124 -2.65 5.57 -6.31
C VAL A 124 -1.35 5.18 -7.03
N ASN A 125 -1.42 4.99 -8.34
CA ASN A 125 -0.23 4.87 -9.18
C ASN A 125 0.27 6.24 -9.65
N PRO A 126 1.53 6.37 -10.14
CA PRO A 126 2.09 7.63 -10.61
C PRO A 126 1.37 8.25 -11.81
N LEU A 127 0.60 7.46 -12.57
CA LEU A 127 -0.14 7.92 -13.76
C LEU A 127 -1.52 8.49 -13.42
N THR A 128 -1.92 8.46 -12.14
CA THR A 128 -3.18 9.07 -11.70
C THR A 128 -3.09 10.59 -11.84
N PRO A 129 -4.04 11.25 -12.52
CA PRO A 129 -4.04 12.71 -12.61
C PRO A 129 -4.08 13.36 -11.21
N ALA A 130 -3.30 14.41 -10.99
CA ALA A 130 -3.16 15.05 -9.67
C ALA A 130 -4.51 15.47 -9.06
N LYS A 131 -5.41 16.06 -9.87
CA LYS A 131 -6.76 16.40 -9.41
C LYS A 131 -7.59 15.19 -8.99
N ALA A 132 -7.42 14.06 -9.67
CA ALA A 132 -8.11 12.83 -9.31
C ALA A 132 -7.52 12.23 -8.03
N ALA A 133 -6.21 12.27 -7.82
CA ALA A 133 -5.57 11.87 -6.59
C ALA A 133 -6.07 12.68 -5.39
N ALA A 134 -6.17 14.01 -5.52
CA ALA A 134 -6.75 14.88 -4.50
C ALA A 134 -8.21 14.55 -4.20
N LYS A 135 -9.02 14.28 -5.25
CA LYS A 135 -10.42 13.83 -5.09
C LYS A 135 -10.50 12.52 -4.32
N ILE A 136 -9.66 11.53 -4.66
CA ILE A 136 -9.60 10.23 -3.98
C ILE A 136 -9.27 10.42 -2.49
N VAL A 137 -8.28 11.23 -2.15
CA VAL A 137 -7.93 11.55 -0.75
C VAL A 137 -9.13 12.10 -0.01
N LYS A 138 -9.83 13.08 -0.61
CA LYS A 138 -11.02 13.72 -0.03
C LYS A 138 -12.17 12.73 0.15
N ASP A 139 -12.53 11.99 -0.91
CA ASP A 139 -13.67 11.07 -0.91
C ASP A 139 -13.47 9.91 0.08
N LEU A 140 -12.24 9.45 0.26
CA LEU A 140 -11.89 8.40 1.22
C LEU A 140 -11.60 8.95 2.62
N GLN A 141 -11.57 10.26 2.80
CA GLN A 141 -11.15 10.92 4.03
C GLN A 141 -9.80 10.38 4.53
N ALA A 142 -8.86 10.20 3.59
CA ALA A 142 -7.57 9.61 3.89
C ALA A 142 -6.65 10.60 4.60
N ASP A 143 -5.86 10.10 5.55
CA ASP A 143 -4.92 10.90 6.35
C ASP A 143 -3.55 11.04 5.67
N ALA A 144 -3.23 10.14 4.74
CA ALA A 144 -2.04 10.19 3.88
C ALA A 144 -2.33 9.51 2.53
N LEU A 145 -1.47 9.79 1.55
CA LEU A 145 -1.56 9.20 0.22
C LEU A 145 -0.30 8.40 -0.09
N GLN A 146 -0.44 7.12 -0.41
CA GLN A 146 0.64 6.32 -0.99
C GLN A 146 0.67 6.48 -2.51
N ILE A 147 1.87 6.69 -3.08
CA ILE A 147 2.13 6.54 -4.51
C ILE A 147 2.98 5.28 -4.68
N HIS A 148 2.42 4.24 -5.31
CA HIS A 148 3.16 2.99 -5.50
C HIS A 148 3.92 2.96 -6.81
N LEU A 149 5.19 2.55 -6.71
CA LEU A 149 6.06 2.26 -7.85
C LEU A 149 6.04 0.75 -8.08
N ASN A 150 5.72 0.31 -9.29
CA ASN A 150 5.44 -1.09 -9.57
C ASN A 150 6.01 -1.58 -10.91
N VAL A 151 7.18 -1.08 -11.31
CA VAL A 151 7.85 -1.44 -12.58
C VAL A 151 7.96 -2.96 -12.74
N ALA A 152 8.41 -3.65 -11.69
CA ALA A 152 8.58 -5.10 -11.69
C ALA A 152 7.24 -5.87 -11.86
N GLN A 153 6.12 -5.28 -11.48
CA GLN A 153 4.78 -5.81 -11.72
C GLN A 153 4.30 -5.51 -13.14
N GLU A 154 4.53 -4.29 -13.64
CA GLU A 154 4.04 -3.84 -14.95
C GLU A 154 4.70 -4.60 -16.12
N ILE A 155 5.99 -4.96 -15.99
CA ILE A 155 6.73 -5.63 -17.06
C ILE A 155 6.11 -6.97 -17.47
N PRO A 156 5.82 -7.94 -16.55
CA PRO A 156 5.20 -9.20 -16.92
C PRO A 156 3.70 -9.09 -17.20
N MET A 157 3.04 -7.99 -16.82
CA MET A 157 1.61 -7.80 -17.01
C MET A 157 1.27 -7.57 -18.47
N PRO A 158 0.34 -8.35 -19.10
CA PRO A 158 -0.01 -8.22 -20.51
C PRO A 158 -0.50 -6.82 -20.89
N GLU A 159 -1.32 -6.22 -20.03
CA GLU A 159 -1.89 -4.88 -20.16
C GLU A 159 -1.09 -3.80 -19.40
N GLY A 160 0.15 -4.11 -19.01
CA GLY A 160 0.98 -3.24 -18.17
C GLY A 160 1.50 -2.00 -18.89
N ASP A 161 1.71 -0.95 -18.13
CA ASP A 161 2.31 0.28 -18.62
C ASP A 161 3.77 0.07 -19.05
N ARG A 162 4.22 0.87 -20.01
CA ARG A 162 5.62 0.86 -20.49
C ARG A 162 6.27 2.25 -20.41
N ASP A 163 5.52 3.26 -19.97
CA ASP A 163 6.03 4.60 -19.67
C ASP A 163 6.29 4.72 -18.17
N PHE A 164 7.56 4.74 -17.79
CA PHE A 164 8.01 4.84 -16.40
C PHE A 164 8.63 6.21 -16.09
N VAL A 165 8.34 7.23 -16.88
CA VAL A 165 8.73 8.62 -16.60
C VAL A 165 7.70 9.25 -15.65
N TRP A 166 7.93 9.06 -14.35
CA TRP A 166 6.89 9.33 -13.35
C TRP A 166 7.13 10.53 -12.45
N LEU A 167 8.40 10.97 -12.29
CA LEU A 167 8.78 11.89 -11.22
C LEU A 167 7.97 13.19 -11.23
N ASP A 168 7.82 13.84 -12.39
CA ASP A 168 7.09 15.11 -12.50
C ASP A 168 5.61 14.92 -12.15
N ARG A 169 4.99 13.83 -12.61
CA ARG A 169 3.61 13.48 -12.25
C ARG A 169 3.43 13.22 -10.76
N MET A 170 4.42 12.58 -10.13
CA MET A 170 4.41 12.34 -8.69
C MET A 170 4.52 13.66 -7.90
N LEU A 171 5.29 14.63 -8.40
CA LEU A 171 5.38 15.97 -7.80
C LEU A 171 4.05 16.71 -7.91
N GLU A 172 3.39 16.66 -9.06
CA GLU A 172 2.04 17.23 -9.23
C GLU A 172 1.03 16.60 -8.26
N ILE A 173 1.06 15.27 -8.10
CA ILE A 173 0.21 14.55 -7.15
C ILE A 173 0.51 15.01 -5.72
N LYS A 174 1.78 15.13 -5.36
CA LYS A 174 2.22 15.57 -4.02
C LYS A 174 1.71 16.97 -3.69
N GLU A 175 1.80 17.91 -4.63
CA GLU A 175 1.31 19.28 -4.46
C GLU A 175 -0.22 19.33 -4.29
N ALA A 176 -0.95 18.49 -5.04
CA ALA A 176 -2.40 18.48 -5.04
C ALA A 176 -3.03 17.71 -3.88
N ALA A 177 -2.31 16.76 -3.28
CA ALA A 177 -2.87 15.79 -2.34
C ALA A 177 -3.44 16.41 -1.06
N GLY A 178 -2.86 17.50 -0.55
CA GLY A 178 -3.30 18.16 0.69
C GLY A 178 -3.03 17.36 1.97
N VAL A 179 -2.40 16.20 1.86
CA VAL A 179 -2.01 15.29 2.95
C VAL A 179 -0.57 14.80 2.72
N PRO A 180 0.10 14.24 3.74
CA PRO A 180 1.42 13.63 3.56
C PRO A 180 1.42 12.57 2.46
N VAL A 181 2.48 12.55 1.64
CA VAL A 181 2.63 11.59 0.54
C VAL A 181 3.76 10.62 0.86
N ILE A 182 3.45 9.33 0.79
CA ILE A 182 4.36 8.20 1.01
C ILE A 182 4.67 7.56 -0.34
N VAL A 183 5.94 7.48 -0.73
CA VAL A 183 6.34 6.72 -1.92
C VAL A 183 6.64 5.28 -1.50
N LYS A 184 6.04 4.30 -2.18
CA LYS A 184 6.21 2.89 -1.85
C LYS A 184 6.55 2.04 -3.07
N GLU A 185 7.21 0.93 -2.82
CA GLU A 185 7.34 -0.18 -3.77
C GLU A 185 6.38 -1.31 -3.41
N VAL A 186 6.22 -2.31 -4.26
CA VAL A 186 5.16 -3.32 -4.15
C VAL A 186 5.68 -4.77 -3.98
N GLY A 187 6.94 -4.96 -3.64
CA GLY A 187 7.49 -6.29 -3.35
C GLY A 187 8.91 -6.54 -3.86
N SER A 188 9.47 -5.62 -4.68
CA SER A 188 10.86 -5.70 -5.17
C SER A 188 11.81 -4.79 -4.40
N GLY A 189 11.27 -3.79 -3.71
CA GLY A 189 12.00 -2.87 -2.84
C GLY A 189 12.48 -1.60 -3.54
N LEU A 190 12.54 -0.50 -2.80
CA LEU A 190 13.16 0.75 -3.25
C LEU A 190 14.68 0.65 -3.15
N ASP A 191 15.36 0.80 -4.28
CA ASP A 191 16.81 0.84 -4.32
C ASP A 191 17.38 2.19 -3.83
N PRO A 192 18.65 2.24 -3.39
CA PRO A 192 19.26 3.46 -2.86
C PRO A 192 19.32 4.64 -3.85
N VAL A 193 19.47 4.35 -5.16
CA VAL A 193 19.54 5.42 -6.19
C VAL A 193 18.18 6.05 -6.37
N SER A 194 17.11 5.25 -6.43
CA SER A 194 15.74 5.74 -6.48
C SER A 194 15.38 6.53 -5.24
N LEU A 195 15.74 6.05 -4.05
CA LEU A 195 15.54 6.78 -2.79
C LEU A 195 16.20 8.14 -2.79
N GLN A 196 17.48 8.23 -3.20
CA GLN A 196 18.21 9.50 -3.29
C GLN A 196 17.54 10.49 -4.25
N LYS A 197 17.09 10.03 -5.43
CA LYS A 197 16.37 10.87 -6.39
C LYS A 197 15.06 11.39 -5.81
N LEU A 198 14.29 10.55 -5.15
CA LEU A 198 13.02 10.91 -4.53
C LEU A 198 13.23 11.89 -3.36
N GLN A 199 14.25 11.69 -2.53
CA GLN A 199 14.62 12.63 -1.47
C GLN A 199 15.04 13.98 -2.04
N ALA A 200 15.88 14.01 -3.08
CA ALA A 200 16.28 15.24 -3.76
C ALA A 200 15.06 15.98 -4.38
N ALA A 201 14.02 15.26 -4.82
CA ALA A 201 12.75 15.81 -5.28
C ALA A 201 11.80 16.22 -4.14
N GLY A 202 12.24 16.10 -2.87
CA GLY A 202 11.50 16.57 -1.70
C GLY A 202 10.50 15.58 -1.12
N PHE A 203 10.53 14.30 -1.50
CA PHE A 203 9.79 13.25 -0.78
C PHE A 203 10.53 12.88 0.50
N SER A 204 9.80 12.64 1.59
CA SER A 204 10.37 12.37 2.93
C SER A 204 9.77 11.14 3.62
N TRP A 205 8.74 10.53 3.05
CA TRP A 205 8.10 9.34 3.58
C TRP A 205 8.18 8.20 2.59
N PHE A 206 8.70 7.05 3.04
CA PHE A 206 8.97 5.90 2.18
C PHE A 206 8.52 4.61 2.84
N ASP A 207 7.83 3.75 2.06
CA ASP A 207 7.62 2.36 2.35
C ASP A 207 8.50 1.55 1.37
N ILE A 208 9.55 0.94 1.88
CA ILE A 208 10.56 0.27 1.05
C ILE A 208 9.95 -0.86 0.22
N GLY A 209 8.88 -1.51 0.71
CA GLY A 209 8.12 -2.49 -0.05
C GLY A 209 8.92 -3.67 -0.57
N GLY A 210 9.90 -4.14 0.19
CA GLY A 210 10.76 -5.26 -0.19
C GLY A 210 10.06 -6.63 -0.16
N ALA A 211 10.79 -7.68 -0.56
CA ALA A 211 10.30 -9.05 -0.59
C ALA A 211 9.95 -9.57 0.82
N GLY A 212 8.87 -10.35 0.91
CA GLY A 212 8.43 -10.94 2.18
C GLY A 212 6.93 -11.24 2.22
N GLY A 213 6.15 -10.56 1.37
CA GLY A 213 4.71 -10.78 1.19
C GLY A 213 4.35 -11.31 -0.20
N THR A 214 3.28 -10.74 -0.76
CA THR A 214 2.78 -11.05 -2.11
C THR A 214 3.81 -10.71 -3.17
N ASN A 215 4.08 -11.65 -4.08
CA ASN A 215 4.94 -11.43 -5.23
C ASN A 215 4.08 -11.08 -6.46
N PHE A 216 3.88 -9.79 -6.72
CA PHE A 216 3.06 -9.33 -7.83
C PHE A 216 3.66 -9.67 -9.21
N SER A 217 4.98 -9.73 -9.36
CA SER A 217 5.61 -10.16 -10.61
C SER A 217 5.26 -11.60 -10.95
N GLN A 218 5.23 -12.50 -9.96
CA GLN A 218 4.80 -13.88 -10.13
C GLN A 218 3.32 -13.98 -10.49
N ILE A 219 2.48 -13.18 -9.83
CA ILE A 219 1.04 -13.14 -10.10
C ILE A 219 0.78 -12.70 -11.55
N GLU A 220 1.39 -11.60 -11.98
CA GLU A 220 1.19 -11.07 -13.32
C GLU A 220 1.77 -12.02 -14.40
N ASN A 221 2.91 -12.63 -14.12
CA ASN A 221 3.48 -13.63 -15.02
C ASN A 221 2.55 -14.85 -15.20
N SER A 222 1.85 -15.26 -14.14
CA SER A 222 0.87 -16.35 -14.20
C SER A 222 -0.41 -15.98 -14.97
N ARG A 223 -0.74 -14.70 -15.04
CA ARG A 223 -1.85 -14.18 -15.86
C ARG A 223 -1.47 -14.01 -17.34
N ASN A 224 -0.17 -13.99 -17.62
CA ASN A 224 0.33 -13.77 -18.97
C ASN A 224 0.14 -15.04 -19.81
N PRO A 225 -0.53 -14.98 -20.98
CA PRO A 225 -0.63 -16.11 -21.90
C PRO A 225 0.73 -16.63 -22.38
N HIS A 226 1.76 -15.78 -22.34
CA HIS A 226 3.14 -16.08 -22.72
C HIS A 226 4.07 -15.77 -21.53
N PRO A 227 4.07 -16.58 -20.46
CA PRO A 227 4.89 -16.31 -19.28
C PRO A 227 6.38 -16.27 -19.62
N MET A 228 7.10 -15.35 -18.97
CA MET A 228 8.56 -15.21 -19.10
C MET A 228 9.29 -16.18 -18.18
#